data_01656a5134a9d2e595a51e6ac25325d3
#
_entry.id   01656a5134a9d2e595a51e6ac25325d3
#
_cell.length_a   1.000
_cell.length_b   1.000
_cell.length_c   1.000
_cell.angle_alpha   90.00
_cell.angle_beta   90.00
_cell.angle_gamma   90.00
#
_symmetry.space_group_name_H-M   'P 1'
#
loop_
_entity.id
_entity.type
_entity.pdbx_description
1 polymer ?
#
loop_
_entity_poly.entity_id
_entity_poly.type
_entity_poly.pdbx_seq_one_letter_code
_entity_poly.pdbx_strand_id
1 'polypeptide(L)'
;MSRKLTVLLSVMLVSALLLGACSTAAPVKEAAPASEEAAPAAEEAAPAAEEEVLSGQLQLAGSTTVQPLAEVLAEAFMDANADVVIEIQGGGSSVGVTSAGEDTVDIGNASRNVKDSEMETFPNLVVHTIAFDGIAIVTNPEIEIPTLSEEQVRGIFSGAITNFSEVGGPDAEIVVVSREEGSGTRAAFEELVMEYKDESGEKVMDPIAETALLQQSNGQVSTIVSTTPNTIGYLSFGYLSDAVKGVAIDGVAPTVENVKNGTYGIFRPLNMLTNGEAEGLAKAFLNFILSEAGQAIVGEDYITVN
;
A
#
# COMPACT_ATOMS: atom_id res chain seq x y z
N MET A 1 -21.77 13.65 36.05
CA MET A 1 -22.05 12.83 37.27
C MET A 1 -20.95 11.80 37.38
N SER A 2 -20.25 11.88 38.46
CA SER A 2 -19.05 11.17 38.89
C SER A 2 -19.31 9.71 39.30
N ARG A 3 -18.36 8.79 39.01
CA ARG A 3 -18.04 7.59 39.82
C ARG A 3 -16.59 7.19 39.53
N LYS A 4 -15.66 7.59 40.27
CA LYS A 4 -14.77 7.09 41.35
C LYS A 4 -14.54 5.57 41.27
N LEU A 5 -13.33 5.13 40.91
CA LEU A 5 -12.20 4.78 41.78
C LEU A 5 -12.46 3.60 42.73
N THR A 6 -11.75 2.47 42.54
CA THR A 6 -11.28 1.64 43.67
C THR A 6 -9.98 0.91 43.29
N VAL A 7 -8.92 1.27 43.98
CA VAL A 7 -7.60 0.61 44.09
C VAL A 7 -7.74 -0.53 45.09
N LEU A 8 -7.11 -1.67 44.84
CA LEU A 8 -6.78 -2.65 45.90
C LEU A 8 -5.38 -3.24 45.68
N LEU A 9 -4.52 -2.79 46.57
CA LEU A 9 -3.17 -3.21 46.86
C LEU A 9 -3.24 -4.52 47.68
N SER A 10 -2.45 -5.54 47.37
CA SER A 10 -2.12 -6.62 48.30
C SER A 10 -0.68 -7.05 48.16
N VAL A 11 0.10 -6.63 49.14
CA VAL A 11 1.46 -7.10 49.48
C VAL A 11 1.29 -8.37 50.31
N MET A 12 2.06 -9.42 50.00
CA MET A 12 2.47 -10.38 51.04
C MET A 12 3.89 -10.93 50.76
N LEU A 13 4.74 -10.61 51.68
CA LEU A 13 6.10 -11.01 51.98
C LEU A 13 6.06 -12.26 52.83
N VAL A 14 6.85 -13.33 52.50
CA VAL A 14 7.29 -14.29 53.52
C VAL A 14 8.68 -14.78 53.17
N SER A 15 9.60 -14.52 54.07
CA SER A 15 10.95 -15.03 54.21
C SER A 15 10.91 -16.38 54.90
N ALA A 16 11.86 -17.28 54.62
CA ALA A 16 12.49 -18.11 55.66
C ALA A 16 13.76 -18.81 55.14
N LEU A 17 14.81 -18.55 55.87
CA LEU A 17 16.09 -19.24 55.96
C LEU A 17 15.92 -20.72 56.36
N LEU A 18 16.94 -21.57 56.05
CA LEU A 18 17.65 -22.37 57.04
C LEU A 18 18.91 -23.02 56.48
N LEU A 19 19.93 -22.84 57.18
CA LEU A 19 21.28 -23.37 57.23
C LEU A 19 21.36 -24.90 57.43
N GLY A 20 22.47 -25.51 57.03
CA GLY A 20 22.85 -26.84 57.44
C GLY A 20 24.21 -27.24 56.89
N ALA A 21 25.18 -27.26 57.78
CA ALA A 21 26.59 -27.34 57.65
C ALA A 21 27.17 -28.78 57.80
N CYS A 22 28.46 -28.87 57.54
CA CYS A 22 29.51 -29.81 58.04
C CYS A 22 29.66 -31.14 57.33
N SER A 23 30.76 -31.36 56.64
CA SER A 23 32.10 -31.76 57.11
C SER A 23 32.32 -33.27 57.17
N THR A 24 33.33 -33.79 56.48
CA THR A 24 34.46 -34.57 57.03
C THR A 24 35.46 -34.92 55.91
N ALA A 25 36.72 -34.94 56.37
CA ALA A 25 37.99 -35.00 55.63
C ALA A 25 38.45 -36.42 55.24
N ALA A 26 39.16 -36.47 54.11
CA ALA A 26 40.36 -37.13 53.67
C ALA A 26 40.58 -38.66 53.96
N PRO A 27 41.40 -39.39 53.20
CA PRO A 27 42.80 -39.05 52.90
C PRO A 27 43.28 -39.32 51.44
N VAL A 28 44.41 -38.74 51.18
CA VAL A 28 45.34 -38.78 50.06
C VAL A 28 45.75 -40.17 49.64
N LYS A 29 45.89 -40.44 48.35
CA LYS A 29 46.92 -41.32 47.77
C LYS A 29 47.41 -40.80 46.42
N GLU A 30 48.63 -40.77 46.30
CA GLU A 30 49.69 -40.23 45.48
C GLU A 30 49.78 -40.88 44.07
N ALA A 31 50.25 -40.02 43.15
CA ALA A 31 51.18 -40.22 42.04
C ALA A 31 50.67 -40.65 40.66
N ALA A 32 50.79 -39.75 39.79
CA ALA A 32 51.64 -39.41 38.65
C ALA A 32 51.23 -40.01 37.28
N PRO A 33 51.75 -39.52 36.13
CA PRO A 33 51.68 -38.16 35.63
C PRO A 33 51.07 -38.07 34.19
N ALA A 34 50.71 -36.88 33.81
CA ALA A 34 50.72 -36.31 32.45
C ALA A 34 50.04 -37.07 31.32
N SER A 35 48.95 -36.44 30.88
CA SER A 35 48.67 -36.22 29.48
C SER A 35 48.10 -34.85 29.39
N GLU A 36 48.83 -34.00 28.71
CA GLU A 36 48.47 -32.63 28.35
C GLU A 36 47.45 -32.71 27.21
N GLU A 37 46.16 -32.69 27.56
CA GLU A 37 45.07 -32.60 26.60
C GLU A 37 44.74 -31.14 26.46
N ALA A 38 45.06 -30.61 25.27
CA ALA A 38 44.83 -29.24 24.87
C ALA A 38 43.35 -28.88 25.07
N ALA A 39 43.10 -27.82 25.84
CA ALA A 39 41.82 -27.17 25.94
C ALA A 39 41.36 -26.71 24.52
N PRO A 40 40.09 -26.92 24.15
CA PRO A 40 39.58 -26.33 22.92
C PRO A 40 39.63 -24.82 23.08
N ALA A 41 40.24 -24.14 22.07
CA ALA A 41 40.21 -22.71 21.93
C ALA A 41 38.77 -22.21 22.03
N ALA A 42 38.54 -21.28 22.92
CA ALA A 42 37.29 -20.52 22.96
C ALA A 42 37.13 -19.88 21.58
N GLU A 43 36.14 -20.30 20.85
CA GLU A 43 35.66 -19.65 19.61
C GLU A 43 35.23 -18.27 20.04
N GLU A 44 36.04 -17.29 19.66
CA GLU A 44 35.76 -15.85 19.86
C GLU A 44 34.47 -15.55 19.11
N ALA A 45 33.37 -15.41 19.85
CA ALA A 45 32.08 -15.02 19.28
C ALA A 45 32.31 -13.72 18.54
N ALA A 46 32.06 -13.74 17.23
CA ALA A 46 32.03 -12.52 16.40
C ALA A 46 31.16 -11.47 17.11
N PRO A 47 31.59 -10.21 17.16
CA PRO A 47 30.79 -9.17 17.77
C PRO A 47 29.44 -9.15 17.07
N ALA A 48 28.36 -9.23 17.85
CA ALA A 48 27.01 -8.96 17.35
C ALA A 48 27.07 -7.59 16.65
N ALA A 49 26.65 -7.55 15.39
CA ALA A 49 26.51 -6.29 14.69
C ALA A 49 25.64 -5.39 15.57
N GLU A 50 26.13 -4.24 15.99
CA GLU A 50 25.33 -3.22 16.63
C GLU A 50 24.22 -2.88 15.65
N GLU A 51 22.97 -3.14 16.01
CA GLU A 51 21.82 -2.67 15.22
C GLU A 51 21.91 -1.16 15.17
N GLU A 52 22.16 -0.62 14.00
CA GLU A 52 22.25 0.83 13.76
C GLU A 52 20.88 1.43 14.10
N VAL A 53 20.81 2.24 15.15
CA VAL A 53 19.59 2.90 15.59
C VAL A 53 19.19 3.90 14.51
N LEU A 54 18.10 3.59 13.80
CA LEU A 54 17.57 4.49 12.78
C LEU A 54 16.93 5.70 13.42
N SER A 55 17.22 6.89 12.87
CA SER A 55 16.66 8.16 13.33
C SER A 55 16.57 9.15 12.18
N GLY A 56 15.67 10.14 12.29
CA GLY A 56 15.51 11.18 11.29
C GLY A 56 14.08 11.31 10.78
N GLN A 57 13.93 12.02 9.67
CA GLN A 57 12.64 12.29 9.06
C GLN A 57 12.66 11.88 7.59
N LEU A 58 11.54 11.30 7.12
CA LEU A 58 11.25 11.07 5.70
C LEU A 58 10.01 11.84 5.29
N GLN A 59 10.07 12.46 4.12
CA GLN A 59 8.93 13.12 3.48
C GLN A 59 8.52 12.34 2.23
N LEU A 60 7.24 11.96 2.18
CA LEU A 60 6.64 11.27 1.06
C LEU A 60 5.53 12.12 0.46
N ALA A 61 5.43 12.17 -0.88
CA ALA A 61 4.31 12.84 -1.52
C ALA A 61 3.83 12.11 -2.78
N GLY A 62 2.57 12.32 -3.17
CA GLY A 62 2.07 11.87 -4.47
C GLY A 62 0.74 11.14 -4.44
N SER A 63 0.74 9.91 -4.95
CA SER A 63 -0.48 9.15 -5.19
C SER A 63 -1.39 9.02 -3.97
N THR A 64 -2.65 9.45 -4.12
CA THR A 64 -3.70 9.24 -3.10
C THR A 64 -4.16 7.78 -3.02
N THR A 65 -3.74 6.92 -3.93
CA THR A 65 -3.93 5.47 -3.83
C THR A 65 -2.88 4.83 -2.93
N VAL A 66 -1.62 5.25 -3.08
CA VAL A 66 -0.50 4.73 -2.27
C VAL A 66 -0.58 5.26 -0.84
N GLN A 67 -1.13 6.46 -0.65
CA GLN A 67 -1.15 7.15 0.63
C GLN A 67 -1.64 6.29 1.79
N PRO A 68 -2.85 5.67 1.77
CA PRO A 68 -3.31 4.88 2.93
C PRO A 68 -2.43 3.67 3.22
N LEU A 69 -1.91 2.99 2.20
CA LEU A 69 -0.95 1.90 2.38
C LEU A 69 0.36 2.41 2.99
N ALA A 70 0.89 3.53 2.47
CA ALA A 70 2.11 4.13 2.98
C ALA A 70 1.97 4.58 4.44
N GLU A 71 0.79 5.10 4.85
CA GLU A 71 0.48 5.50 6.23
C GLU A 71 0.54 4.30 7.20
N VAL A 72 -0.07 3.17 6.86
CA VAL A 72 -0.03 1.94 7.68
C VAL A 72 1.39 1.37 7.76
N LEU A 73 2.11 1.33 6.64
CA LEU A 73 3.50 0.86 6.60
C LEU A 73 4.43 1.80 7.40
N ALA A 74 4.21 3.11 7.32
CA ALA A 74 4.97 4.10 8.08
C ALA A 74 4.71 3.98 9.59
N GLU A 75 3.45 3.78 10.00
CA GLU A 75 3.10 3.53 11.41
C GLU A 75 3.84 2.31 11.94
N ALA A 76 3.79 1.18 11.25
CA ALA A 76 4.47 -0.05 11.65
C ALA A 76 6.01 0.12 11.69
N PHE A 77 6.58 0.90 10.76
CA PHE A 77 8.01 1.18 10.75
C PHE A 77 8.44 2.11 11.90
N MET A 78 7.66 3.15 12.19
CA MET A 78 7.91 4.08 13.30
C MET A 78 7.71 3.41 14.65
N ASP A 79 6.78 2.49 14.81
CA ASP A 79 6.59 1.70 16.04
C ASP A 79 7.84 0.87 16.38
N ALA A 80 8.56 0.40 15.35
CA ALA A 80 9.82 -0.33 15.52
C ALA A 80 11.04 0.60 15.64
N ASN A 81 10.94 1.89 15.27
CA ASN A 81 12.04 2.85 15.21
C ASN A 81 11.59 4.21 15.80
N ALA A 82 11.58 4.32 17.11
CA ALA A 82 10.99 5.45 17.86
C ALA A 82 11.56 6.84 17.54
N ASP A 83 12.78 6.92 16.99
CA ASP A 83 13.46 8.17 16.64
C ASP A 83 13.25 8.54 15.15
N VAL A 84 12.36 7.83 14.44
CA VAL A 84 11.99 8.08 13.03
C VAL A 84 10.64 8.76 12.95
N VAL A 85 10.54 9.76 12.05
CA VAL A 85 9.28 10.42 11.70
C VAL A 85 9.07 10.31 10.19
N ILE A 86 7.91 9.84 9.77
CA ILE A 86 7.54 9.74 8.34
C ILE A 86 6.29 10.59 8.09
N GLU A 87 6.41 11.57 7.20
CA GLU A 87 5.32 12.46 6.81
C GLU A 87 4.87 12.13 5.38
N ILE A 88 3.55 11.97 5.17
CA ILE A 88 2.99 11.52 3.90
C ILE A 88 1.93 12.51 3.43
N GLN A 89 2.07 12.98 2.18
CA GLN A 89 1.14 13.93 1.56
C GLN A 89 0.56 13.34 0.27
N GLY A 90 -0.74 13.56 0.05
CA GLY A 90 -1.39 13.29 -1.22
C GLY A 90 -1.00 14.33 -2.29
N GLY A 91 -1.60 14.24 -3.49
CA GLY A 91 -1.38 15.22 -4.57
C GLY A 91 -1.46 14.60 -5.96
N GLY A 92 -1.61 13.27 -6.04
CA GLY A 92 -1.64 12.52 -7.30
C GLY A 92 -0.25 12.05 -7.75
N SER A 93 -0.22 11.07 -8.64
CA SER A 93 1.02 10.41 -9.06
C SER A 93 1.99 11.35 -9.78
N SER A 94 1.48 12.32 -10.54
CA SER A 94 2.36 13.29 -11.21
C SER A 94 3.11 14.18 -10.21
N VAL A 95 2.46 14.54 -9.09
CA VAL A 95 3.16 15.24 -7.99
C VAL A 95 4.25 14.35 -7.40
N GLY A 96 3.97 13.05 -7.15
CA GLY A 96 4.96 12.13 -6.63
C GLY A 96 6.18 11.99 -7.53
N VAL A 97 5.96 11.81 -8.84
CA VAL A 97 7.06 11.71 -9.83
C VAL A 97 7.89 12.99 -9.87
N THR A 98 7.23 14.17 -9.95
CA THR A 98 7.92 15.46 -10.04
C THR A 98 8.69 15.75 -8.74
N SER A 99 8.05 15.56 -7.59
CA SER A 99 8.68 15.87 -6.29
C SER A 99 9.90 14.98 -6.02
N ALA A 100 9.84 13.69 -6.36
CA ALA A 100 11.01 12.82 -6.27
C ALA A 100 12.09 13.21 -7.30
N GLY A 101 11.71 13.49 -8.55
CA GLY A 101 12.66 13.89 -9.59
C GLY A 101 13.37 15.21 -9.32
N GLU A 102 12.70 16.15 -8.66
CA GLU A 102 13.24 17.45 -8.22
C GLU A 102 13.91 17.41 -6.83
N ASP A 103 13.94 16.22 -6.19
CA ASP A 103 14.53 16.02 -4.85
C ASP A 103 13.91 16.93 -3.77
N THR A 104 12.59 17.20 -3.90
CA THR A 104 11.82 17.98 -2.94
C THR A 104 11.15 17.14 -1.85
N VAL A 105 11.12 15.82 -2.05
CA VAL A 105 10.74 14.80 -1.08
C VAL A 105 11.71 13.62 -1.17
N ASP A 106 11.83 12.85 -0.11
CA ASP A 106 12.71 11.67 -0.09
C ASP A 106 12.17 10.53 -0.95
N ILE A 107 10.83 10.37 -0.97
CA ILE A 107 10.15 9.32 -1.73
C ILE A 107 8.89 9.89 -2.40
N GLY A 108 8.81 9.73 -3.71
CA GLY A 108 7.59 10.03 -4.47
C GLY A 108 6.68 8.80 -4.60
N ASN A 109 5.37 8.99 -4.51
CA ASN A 109 4.38 7.91 -4.62
C ASN A 109 3.63 7.96 -5.95
N ALA A 110 3.60 6.85 -6.70
CA ALA A 110 2.85 6.74 -7.94
C ALA A 110 2.06 5.43 -8.03
N SER A 111 0.82 5.51 -8.49
CA SER A 111 -0.07 4.36 -8.72
C SER A 111 -0.32 4.12 -10.20
N ARG A 112 0.72 4.16 -10.98
CA ARG A 112 0.84 3.88 -12.40
C ARG A 112 2.30 3.69 -12.78
N ASN A 113 2.56 3.21 -13.97
CA ASN A 113 3.90 3.28 -14.54
C ASN A 113 4.37 4.74 -14.67
N VAL A 114 5.66 4.97 -14.45
CA VAL A 114 6.28 6.26 -14.76
C VAL A 114 6.32 6.37 -16.28
N LYS A 115 5.90 7.52 -16.82
CA LYS A 115 5.86 7.75 -18.26
C LYS A 115 7.27 7.91 -18.83
N ASP A 116 7.49 7.51 -20.09
CA ASP A 116 8.78 7.69 -20.75
C ASP A 116 9.25 9.16 -20.73
N SER A 117 8.32 10.10 -20.95
CA SER A 117 8.61 11.55 -20.87
C SER A 117 9.00 12.03 -19.48
N GLU A 118 8.52 11.39 -18.44
CA GLU A 118 8.93 11.67 -17.05
C GLU A 118 10.32 11.10 -16.78
N MET A 119 10.63 9.89 -17.26
CA MET A 119 11.97 9.30 -17.18
C MET A 119 13.00 10.08 -18.02
N GLU A 120 12.61 10.64 -19.18
CA GLU A 120 13.46 11.54 -19.95
C GLU A 120 13.75 12.84 -19.19
N THR A 121 12.76 13.38 -18.47
CA THR A 121 12.90 14.59 -17.67
C THR A 121 13.72 14.36 -16.39
N PHE A 122 13.52 13.22 -15.76
CA PHE A 122 14.15 12.83 -14.50
C PHE A 122 14.89 11.49 -14.64
N PRO A 123 16.03 11.47 -15.36
CA PRO A 123 16.71 10.21 -15.73
C PRO A 123 17.33 9.45 -14.54
N ASN A 124 17.40 10.07 -13.37
CA ASN A 124 17.92 9.43 -12.16
C ASN A 124 16.83 8.73 -11.34
N LEU A 125 15.54 8.85 -11.70
CA LEU A 125 14.47 8.20 -10.94
C LEU A 125 14.67 6.68 -10.91
N VAL A 126 14.60 6.14 -9.69
CA VAL A 126 14.55 4.69 -9.44
C VAL A 126 13.14 4.33 -8.99
N VAL A 127 12.58 3.31 -9.63
CA VAL A 127 11.22 2.85 -9.37
C VAL A 127 11.24 1.62 -8.49
N HIS A 128 10.60 1.69 -7.33
CA HIS A 128 10.43 0.59 -6.39
C HIS A 128 8.95 0.17 -6.38
N THR A 129 8.61 -0.91 -7.07
CA THR A 129 7.24 -1.45 -7.00
C THR A 129 7.04 -2.12 -5.65
N ILE A 130 6.06 -1.65 -4.87
CA ILE A 130 5.79 -2.10 -3.50
C ILE A 130 4.54 -2.99 -3.39
N ALA A 131 3.61 -2.86 -4.33
CA ALA A 131 2.35 -3.61 -4.38
C ALA A 131 1.74 -3.53 -5.78
N PHE A 132 0.66 -4.30 -6.00
CA PHE A 132 -0.29 -4.05 -7.09
C PHE A 132 -1.67 -3.76 -6.50
N ASP A 133 -2.48 -3.00 -7.26
CA ASP A 133 -3.79 -2.52 -6.83
C ASP A 133 -4.79 -2.63 -7.96
N GLY A 134 -5.99 -3.14 -7.67
CA GLY A 134 -7.09 -3.16 -8.61
C GLY A 134 -7.79 -1.81 -8.70
N ILE A 135 -8.32 -1.49 -9.88
CA ILE A 135 -9.23 -0.34 -10.09
C ILE A 135 -10.65 -0.89 -10.22
N ALA A 136 -11.50 -0.52 -9.28
CA ALA A 136 -12.92 -0.89 -9.31
C ALA A 136 -13.75 0.18 -10.02
N ILE A 137 -14.65 -0.25 -10.88
CA ILE A 137 -15.79 0.56 -11.31
C ILE A 137 -16.82 0.50 -10.18
N VAL A 138 -17.30 1.65 -9.76
CA VAL A 138 -18.23 1.77 -8.63
C VAL A 138 -19.42 2.63 -9.00
N THR A 139 -20.59 2.30 -8.46
CA THR A 139 -21.81 3.08 -8.59
C THR A 139 -22.33 3.53 -7.24
N ASN A 140 -23.22 4.52 -7.26
CA ASN A 140 -24.05 4.82 -6.09
C ASN A 140 -24.76 3.52 -5.65
N PRO A 141 -24.87 3.25 -4.33
CA PRO A 141 -25.44 2.00 -3.81
C PRO A 141 -26.87 1.68 -4.28
N GLU A 142 -27.64 2.70 -4.66
CA GLU A 142 -29.02 2.55 -5.15
C GLU A 142 -29.09 2.07 -6.61
N ILE A 143 -27.97 2.08 -7.34
CA ILE A 143 -27.91 1.64 -8.73
C ILE A 143 -27.70 0.12 -8.82
N GLU A 144 -28.66 -0.56 -9.40
CA GLU A 144 -28.61 -1.99 -9.65
C GLU A 144 -28.22 -2.25 -11.11
N ILE A 145 -27.00 -2.76 -11.31
CA ILE A 145 -26.47 -3.21 -12.60
C ILE A 145 -25.88 -4.61 -12.40
N PRO A 146 -26.24 -5.60 -13.22
CA PRO A 146 -25.75 -6.97 -13.01
C PRO A 146 -24.25 -7.12 -13.31
N THR A 147 -23.80 -6.53 -14.39
CA THR A 147 -22.40 -6.49 -14.85
C THR A 147 -22.29 -5.47 -16.00
N LEU A 148 -21.07 -5.01 -16.27
CA LEU A 148 -20.77 -4.23 -17.47
C LEU A 148 -19.69 -4.94 -18.27
N SER A 149 -19.71 -4.84 -19.60
CA SER A 149 -18.55 -5.18 -20.42
C SER A 149 -17.54 -4.01 -20.42
N GLU A 150 -16.28 -4.28 -20.74
CA GLU A 150 -15.27 -3.20 -20.89
C GLU A 150 -15.74 -2.17 -21.93
N GLU A 151 -16.38 -2.59 -23.03
CA GLU A 151 -16.94 -1.69 -24.05
C GLU A 151 -18.04 -0.79 -23.46
N GLN A 152 -18.92 -1.34 -22.62
CA GLN A 152 -19.95 -0.55 -21.94
C GLN A 152 -19.33 0.45 -20.96
N VAL A 153 -18.26 0.06 -20.24
CA VAL A 153 -17.53 0.98 -19.37
C VAL A 153 -16.94 2.13 -20.21
N ARG A 154 -16.25 1.85 -21.32
CA ARG A 154 -15.76 2.89 -22.24
C ARG A 154 -16.88 3.80 -22.73
N GLY A 155 -17.99 3.21 -23.18
CA GLY A 155 -19.14 3.96 -23.65
C GLY A 155 -19.74 4.91 -22.60
N ILE A 156 -19.80 4.47 -21.35
CA ILE A 156 -20.26 5.30 -20.22
C ILE A 156 -19.25 6.44 -19.96
N PHE A 157 -17.98 6.11 -19.80
CA PHE A 157 -16.98 7.13 -19.44
C PHE A 157 -16.66 8.10 -20.58
N SER A 158 -16.85 7.71 -21.82
CA SER A 158 -16.76 8.63 -22.98
C SER A 158 -18.03 9.46 -23.21
N GLY A 159 -19.14 9.10 -22.56
CA GLY A 159 -20.43 9.77 -22.74
C GLY A 159 -21.23 9.29 -23.96
N ALA A 160 -20.82 8.18 -24.58
CA ALA A 160 -21.58 7.53 -25.65
C ALA A 160 -22.83 6.80 -25.11
N ILE A 161 -22.75 6.27 -23.86
CA ILE A 161 -23.85 5.70 -23.08
C ILE A 161 -24.19 6.70 -21.97
N THR A 162 -25.43 7.18 -21.95
CA THR A 162 -25.82 8.27 -21.03
C THR A 162 -26.94 7.90 -20.07
N ASN A 163 -27.55 6.71 -20.25
CA ASN A 163 -28.61 6.23 -19.38
C ASN A 163 -28.32 4.79 -18.93
N PHE A 164 -28.51 4.48 -17.65
CA PHE A 164 -28.26 3.14 -17.12
C PHE A 164 -29.16 2.06 -17.74
N SER A 165 -30.33 2.42 -18.26
CA SER A 165 -31.22 1.47 -18.97
C SER A 165 -30.57 0.88 -20.22
N GLU A 166 -29.60 1.55 -20.84
CA GLU A 166 -28.86 1.05 -22.01
C GLU A 166 -27.94 -0.14 -21.65
N VAL A 167 -27.61 -0.28 -20.36
CA VAL A 167 -26.73 -1.33 -19.83
C VAL A 167 -27.42 -2.25 -18.83
N GLY A 168 -28.76 -2.29 -18.85
CA GLY A 168 -29.54 -3.19 -18.00
C GLY A 168 -29.81 -2.70 -16.59
N GLY A 169 -29.54 -1.45 -16.32
CA GLY A 169 -29.84 -0.76 -15.07
C GLY A 169 -31.20 -0.02 -15.11
N PRO A 170 -31.46 0.84 -14.11
CA PRO A 170 -32.68 1.65 -14.03
C PRO A 170 -32.73 2.72 -15.17
N ASP A 171 -33.93 3.22 -15.47
CA ASP A 171 -34.10 4.39 -16.37
C ASP A 171 -33.69 5.67 -15.62
N ALA A 172 -32.38 5.95 -15.64
CA ALA A 172 -31.77 7.09 -14.97
C ALA A 172 -30.55 7.58 -15.76
N GLU A 173 -30.45 8.92 -15.91
CA GLU A 173 -29.31 9.57 -16.54
C GLU A 173 -28.03 9.34 -15.73
N ILE A 174 -26.93 8.97 -16.41
CA ILE A 174 -25.65 8.66 -15.80
C ILE A 174 -24.87 9.93 -15.47
N VAL A 175 -24.39 10.04 -14.23
CA VAL A 175 -23.46 11.07 -13.80
C VAL A 175 -22.08 10.44 -13.63
N VAL A 176 -21.17 10.73 -14.56
CA VAL A 176 -19.81 10.22 -14.55
C VAL A 176 -18.96 10.97 -13.54
N VAL A 177 -18.24 10.24 -12.68
CA VAL A 177 -17.24 10.77 -11.74
C VAL A 177 -15.87 10.30 -12.15
N SER A 178 -14.95 11.23 -12.40
CA SER A 178 -13.59 10.94 -12.81
C SER A 178 -12.59 11.66 -11.91
N ARG A 179 -11.32 11.54 -12.25
CA ARG A 179 -10.19 12.14 -11.56
C ARG A 179 -9.53 13.25 -12.38
N GLU A 180 -8.78 14.08 -11.70
CA GLU A 180 -7.91 15.11 -12.29
C GLU A 180 -6.80 14.50 -13.17
N GLU A 181 -6.18 15.32 -14.04
CA GLU A 181 -5.15 14.84 -14.98
C GLU A 181 -3.88 14.32 -14.32
N GLY A 182 -3.52 14.81 -13.13
CA GLY A 182 -2.36 14.34 -12.35
C GLY A 182 -2.55 12.99 -11.66
N SER A 183 -3.76 12.44 -11.71
CA SER A 183 -4.13 11.20 -11.04
C SER A 183 -3.50 9.97 -11.72
N GLY A 184 -2.81 9.15 -10.91
CA GLY A 184 -2.36 7.84 -11.36
C GLY A 184 -3.50 6.87 -11.59
N THR A 185 -4.61 6.97 -10.84
CA THR A 185 -5.80 6.14 -11.04
C THR A 185 -6.46 6.45 -12.38
N ARG A 186 -6.57 7.74 -12.73
CA ARG A 186 -7.08 8.14 -14.05
C ARG A 186 -6.18 7.63 -15.16
N ALA A 187 -4.87 7.88 -15.09
CA ALA A 187 -3.94 7.46 -16.12
C ALA A 187 -3.95 5.94 -16.33
N ALA A 188 -3.97 5.15 -15.24
CA ALA A 188 -4.09 3.70 -15.36
C ALA A 188 -5.46 3.24 -15.89
N PHE A 189 -6.56 3.91 -15.51
CA PHE A 189 -7.88 3.64 -16.04
C PHE A 189 -7.96 3.96 -17.54
N GLU A 190 -7.39 5.09 -17.98
CA GLU A 190 -7.32 5.48 -19.39
C GLU A 190 -6.52 4.44 -20.19
N GLU A 191 -5.36 4.00 -19.69
CA GLU A 191 -4.51 3.00 -20.34
C GLU A 191 -5.17 1.61 -20.41
N LEU A 192 -5.82 1.17 -19.33
CA LEU A 192 -6.34 -0.20 -19.20
C LEU A 192 -7.74 -0.38 -19.76
N VAL A 193 -8.56 0.68 -19.78
CA VAL A 193 -9.99 0.60 -20.10
C VAL A 193 -10.36 1.48 -21.30
N MET A 194 -9.88 2.73 -21.36
CA MET A 194 -10.26 3.67 -22.41
C MET A 194 -9.43 3.49 -23.69
N GLU A 195 -8.20 2.94 -23.58
CA GLU A 195 -7.39 2.54 -24.73
C GLU A 195 -7.83 1.15 -25.22
N TYR A 196 -8.06 1.01 -26.50
CA TYR A 196 -8.44 -0.26 -27.12
C TYR A 196 -7.89 -0.35 -28.55
N LYS A 197 -8.00 -1.51 -29.18
CA LYS A 197 -7.72 -1.66 -30.61
C LYS A 197 -9.02 -1.55 -31.39
N ASP A 198 -9.03 -0.66 -32.38
CA ASP A 198 -10.14 -0.52 -33.29
C ASP A 198 -10.22 -1.71 -34.27
N GLU A 199 -11.19 -1.66 -35.19
CA GLU A 199 -11.38 -2.72 -36.23
C GLU A 199 -10.16 -2.84 -37.18
N SER A 200 -9.33 -1.81 -37.29
CA SER A 200 -8.08 -1.85 -38.09
C SER A 200 -6.90 -2.44 -37.32
N GLY A 201 -7.05 -2.63 -35.99
CA GLY A 201 -6.00 -3.05 -35.07
C GLY A 201 -5.11 -1.91 -34.58
N GLU A 202 -5.45 -0.68 -34.89
CA GLU A 202 -4.76 0.51 -34.35
C GLU A 202 -5.21 0.77 -32.89
N LYS A 203 -4.23 1.21 -32.06
CA LYS A 203 -4.52 1.65 -30.71
C LYS A 203 -5.20 3.02 -30.76
N VAL A 204 -6.38 3.10 -30.18
CA VAL A 204 -7.18 4.31 -30.03
C VAL A 204 -7.58 4.47 -28.58
N MET A 205 -7.83 5.71 -28.16
CA MET A 205 -8.29 6.01 -26.80
C MET A 205 -9.50 6.94 -26.89
N ASP A 206 -10.61 6.51 -26.29
CA ASP A 206 -11.76 7.38 -26.11
C ASP A 206 -11.49 8.36 -24.96
N PRO A 207 -11.68 9.67 -25.16
CA PRO A 207 -11.52 10.63 -24.08
C PRO A 207 -12.63 10.47 -23.04
N ILE A 208 -12.32 10.71 -21.77
CA ILE A 208 -13.34 10.81 -20.74
C ILE A 208 -14.22 12.03 -21.04
N ALA A 209 -15.52 11.86 -20.89
CA ALA A 209 -16.52 12.89 -21.18
C ALA A 209 -16.20 14.21 -20.43
N GLU A 210 -16.30 15.34 -21.14
CA GLU A 210 -16.05 16.66 -20.55
C GLU A 210 -17.05 17.02 -19.43
N THR A 211 -18.21 16.35 -19.40
CA THR A 211 -19.23 16.51 -18.37
C THR A 211 -18.92 15.77 -17.08
N ALA A 212 -17.87 14.95 -17.05
CA ALA A 212 -17.49 14.18 -15.86
C ALA A 212 -17.14 15.09 -14.67
N LEU A 213 -17.61 14.72 -13.48
CA LEU A 213 -17.30 15.40 -12.23
C LEU A 213 -15.88 15.02 -11.79
N LEU A 214 -14.92 15.95 -11.90
CA LEU A 214 -13.53 15.70 -11.59
C LEU A 214 -13.27 15.80 -10.07
N GLN A 215 -12.60 14.80 -9.52
CA GLN A 215 -12.25 14.70 -8.09
C GLN A 215 -10.73 14.61 -7.90
N GLN A 216 -10.23 15.21 -6.80
CA GLN A 216 -8.79 15.32 -6.52
C GLN A 216 -8.20 14.09 -5.79
N SER A 217 -9.05 13.15 -5.33
CA SER A 217 -8.59 11.95 -4.62
C SER A 217 -9.56 10.78 -4.78
N ASN A 218 -9.09 9.53 -4.53
CA ASN A 218 -9.97 8.37 -4.46
C ASN A 218 -11.04 8.51 -3.37
N GLY A 219 -10.70 9.12 -2.22
CA GLY A 219 -11.64 9.38 -1.14
C GLY A 219 -12.76 10.33 -1.56
N GLN A 220 -12.46 11.36 -2.37
CA GLN A 220 -13.50 12.26 -2.92
C GLN A 220 -14.37 11.54 -3.94
N VAL A 221 -13.83 10.66 -4.80
CA VAL A 221 -14.64 9.82 -5.69
C VAL A 221 -15.60 8.96 -4.87
N SER A 222 -15.09 8.25 -3.84
CA SER A 222 -15.92 7.43 -2.96
C SER A 222 -17.05 8.26 -2.31
N THR A 223 -16.73 9.45 -1.80
CA THR A 223 -17.71 10.35 -1.18
C THR A 223 -18.79 10.80 -2.18
N ILE A 224 -18.39 11.26 -3.37
CA ILE A 224 -19.37 11.73 -4.37
C ILE A 224 -20.23 10.57 -4.86
N VAL A 225 -19.63 9.41 -5.16
CA VAL A 225 -20.39 8.26 -5.64
C VAL A 225 -21.37 7.75 -4.56
N SER A 226 -20.98 7.75 -3.30
CA SER A 226 -21.86 7.29 -2.21
C SER A 226 -23.04 8.24 -1.92
N THR A 227 -22.85 9.54 -2.15
CA THR A 227 -23.85 10.56 -1.73
C THR A 227 -24.65 11.17 -2.87
N THR A 228 -24.23 10.99 -4.12
CA THR A 228 -24.90 11.57 -5.29
C THR A 228 -25.62 10.48 -6.08
N PRO A 229 -26.94 10.56 -6.25
CA PRO A 229 -27.70 9.59 -7.04
C PRO A 229 -27.18 9.48 -8.48
N ASN A 230 -27.38 8.32 -9.09
CA ASN A 230 -27.08 8.02 -10.49
C ASN A 230 -25.61 8.22 -10.88
N THR A 231 -24.70 8.19 -9.93
CA THR A 231 -23.27 8.31 -10.20
C THR A 231 -22.63 6.95 -10.50
N ILE A 232 -21.64 7.01 -11.41
CA ILE A 232 -20.66 5.95 -11.65
C ILE A 232 -19.27 6.57 -11.66
N GLY A 233 -18.29 5.85 -11.09
CA GLY A 233 -16.91 6.31 -11.03
C GLY A 233 -15.94 5.12 -11.00
N TYR A 234 -14.66 5.42 -10.82
CA TYR A 234 -13.62 4.41 -10.60
C TYR A 234 -12.72 4.84 -9.45
N LEU A 235 -12.24 3.86 -8.71
CA LEU A 235 -11.32 4.07 -7.58
C LEU A 235 -10.46 2.82 -7.32
N SER A 236 -9.43 3.00 -6.51
CA SER A 236 -8.57 1.92 -6.00
C SER A 236 -9.33 0.95 -5.09
N PHE A 237 -8.96 -0.33 -5.13
CA PHE A 237 -9.53 -1.34 -4.21
C PHE A 237 -9.40 -0.94 -2.73
N GLY A 238 -8.31 -0.27 -2.32
CA GLY A 238 -8.14 0.23 -0.96
C GLY A 238 -9.18 1.27 -0.52
N TYR A 239 -10.06 1.71 -1.42
CA TYR A 239 -11.20 2.61 -1.12
C TYR A 239 -12.56 1.94 -1.31
N LEU A 240 -12.60 0.64 -1.64
CA LEU A 240 -13.85 -0.11 -1.65
C LEU A 240 -14.39 -0.26 -0.23
N SER A 241 -15.66 0.05 -0.07
CA SER A 241 -16.36 -0.09 1.20
C SER A 241 -17.86 -0.27 0.92
N ASP A 242 -18.63 -0.57 1.93
CA ASP A 242 -20.11 -0.67 1.84
C ASP A 242 -20.79 0.65 1.43
N ALA A 243 -20.04 1.77 1.40
CA ALA A 243 -20.56 3.08 0.97
C ALA A 243 -20.73 3.20 -0.54
N VAL A 244 -20.04 2.36 -1.35
CA VAL A 244 -20.13 2.33 -2.80
C VAL A 244 -20.32 0.91 -3.29
N LYS A 245 -20.95 0.73 -4.45
CA LYS A 245 -21.20 -0.60 -5.01
C LYS A 245 -20.20 -0.90 -6.13
N GLY A 246 -19.34 -1.90 -5.92
CA GLY A 246 -18.44 -2.40 -6.97
C GLY A 246 -19.22 -3.10 -8.07
N VAL A 247 -18.93 -2.77 -9.32
CA VAL A 247 -19.56 -3.36 -10.50
C VAL A 247 -18.68 -4.46 -11.07
N ALA A 248 -19.27 -5.63 -11.33
CA ALA A 248 -18.57 -6.71 -12.02
C ALA A 248 -18.28 -6.30 -13.49
N ILE A 249 -17.11 -6.65 -14.00
CA ILE A 249 -16.74 -6.46 -15.40
C ILE A 249 -16.66 -7.82 -16.07
N ASP A 250 -17.43 -7.99 -17.16
CA ASP A 250 -17.60 -9.27 -17.86
C ASP A 250 -17.97 -10.43 -16.92
N GLY A 251 -18.77 -10.12 -15.89
CA GLY A 251 -19.18 -11.08 -14.86
C GLY A 251 -18.16 -11.32 -13.74
N VAL A 252 -17.01 -10.65 -13.76
CA VAL A 252 -15.95 -10.80 -12.76
C VAL A 252 -16.00 -9.64 -11.77
N ALA A 253 -16.16 -9.95 -10.49
CA ALA A 253 -16.20 -8.95 -9.42
C ALA A 253 -14.80 -8.33 -9.17
N PRO A 254 -14.73 -7.02 -8.80
CA PRO A 254 -13.49 -6.35 -8.46
C PRO A 254 -13.01 -6.79 -7.07
N THR A 255 -12.21 -7.83 -7.01
CA THR A 255 -11.64 -8.38 -5.76
C THR A 255 -10.15 -8.67 -5.93
N VAL A 256 -9.41 -8.59 -4.81
CA VAL A 256 -7.98 -8.94 -4.75
C VAL A 256 -7.76 -10.38 -5.26
N GLU A 257 -8.65 -11.32 -4.90
CA GLU A 257 -8.56 -12.70 -5.35
C GLU A 257 -8.67 -12.82 -6.88
N ASN A 258 -9.61 -12.11 -7.51
CA ASN A 258 -9.82 -12.13 -8.95
C ASN A 258 -8.66 -11.47 -9.72
N VAL A 259 -7.96 -10.51 -9.15
CA VAL A 259 -6.71 -10.01 -9.71
C VAL A 259 -5.60 -11.04 -9.58
N LYS A 260 -5.42 -11.65 -8.40
CA LYS A 260 -4.38 -12.66 -8.15
C LYS A 260 -4.53 -13.90 -9.05
N ASN A 261 -5.74 -14.32 -9.37
CA ASN A 261 -5.98 -15.46 -10.26
C ASN A 261 -6.05 -15.08 -11.75
N GLY A 262 -5.86 -13.77 -12.07
CA GLY A 262 -5.80 -13.27 -13.45
C GLY A 262 -7.15 -13.15 -14.15
N THR A 263 -8.27 -13.25 -13.44
CA THR A 263 -9.61 -13.11 -14.03
C THR A 263 -10.09 -11.67 -14.11
N TYR A 264 -9.62 -10.79 -13.20
CA TYR A 264 -9.88 -9.35 -13.23
C TYR A 264 -8.63 -8.61 -13.75
N GLY A 265 -8.74 -7.98 -14.92
CA GLY A 265 -7.59 -7.41 -15.64
C GLY A 265 -7.29 -5.94 -15.33
N ILE A 266 -8.17 -5.22 -14.61
CA ILE A 266 -7.99 -3.78 -14.37
C ILE A 266 -7.20 -3.57 -13.08
N PHE A 267 -5.87 -3.68 -13.16
CA PHE A 267 -4.95 -3.49 -12.04
C PHE A 267 -3.64 -2.85 -12.50
N ARG A 268 -2.87 -2.30 -11.55
CA ARG A 268 -1.68 -1.49 -11.80
C ARG A 268 -0.65 -1.62 -10.70
N PRO A 269 0.63 -1.26 -10.94
CA PRO A 269 1.62 -1.18 -9.89
C PRO A 269 1.37 0.02 -8.96
N LEU A 270 1.71 -0.17 -7.69
CA LEU A 270 1.95 0.89 -6.73
C LEU A 270 3.46 1.04 -6.55
N ASN A 271 3.95 2.22 -6.84
CA ASN A 271 5.38 2.51 -6.88
C ASN A 271 5.77 3.58 -5.86
N MET A 272 6.91 3.40 -5.25
CA MET A 272 7.69 4.44 -4.58
C MET A 272 8.89 4.80 -5.45
N LEU A 273 9.23 6.08 -5.51
CA LEU A 273 10.22 6.63 -6.42
C LEU A 273 11.28 7.39 -5.63
N THR A 274 12.55 7.17 -5.94
CA THR A 274 13.68 7.91 -5.35
C THR A 274 14.50 8.58 -6.45
N ASN A 275 15.19 9.68 -6.13
CA ASN A 275 16.14 10.32 -7.03
C ASN A 275 17.53 9.66 -6.86
N GLY A 276 17.84 8.69 -7.66
CA GLY A 276 18.98 7.77 -7.48
C GLY A 276 18.64 6.58 -6.60
N GLU A 277 19.63 5.74 -6.33
CA GLU A 277 19.48 4.59 -5.43
C GLU A 277 19.11 5.06 -4.02
N ALA A 278 18.15 4.40 -3.41
CA ALA A 278 17.74 4.72 -2.05
C ALA A 278 18.88 4.51 -1.06
N GLU A 279 19.13 5.48 -0.19
CA GLU A 279 20.16 5.44 0.83
C GLU A 279 19.58 5.74 2.23
N GLY A 280 20.34 5.46 3.29
CA GLY A 280 19.98 5.79 4.66
C GLY A 280 18.58 5.34 5.07
N LEU A 281 17.80 6.26 5.61
CA LEU A 281 16.46 5.99 6.14
C LEU A 281 15.45 5.61 5.05
N ALA A 282 15.53 6.22 3.85
CA ALA A 282 14.68 5.86 2.72
C ALA A 282 14.89 4.41 2.29
N LYS A 283 16.15 3.97 2.23
CA LYS A 283 16.50 2.58 1.94
C LYS A 283 15.99 1.62 3.02
N ALA A 284 16.15 1.99 4.28
CA ALA A 284 15.67 1.17 5.40
C ALA A 284 14.15 0.98 5.34
N PHE A 285 13.40 2.06 5.08
CA PHE A 285 11.94 2.02 4.95
C PHE A 285 11.51 1.18 3.73
N LEU A 286 12.11 1.36 2.56
CA LEU A 286 11.82 0.55 1.37
C LEU A 286 12.14 -0.95 1.60
N ASN A 287 13.25 -1.26 2.27
CA ASN A 287 13.59 -2.63 2.63
C ASN A 287 12.57 -3.24 3.59
N PHE A 288 12.08 -2.46 4.57
CA PHE A 288 11.00 -2.90 5.45
C PHE A 288 9.73 -3.21 4.66
N ILE A 289 9.30 -2.31 3.76
CA ILE A 289 8.11 -2.52 2.93
C ILE A 289 8.22 -3.82 2.11
N LEU A 290 9.39 -4.08 1.52
CA LEU A 290 9.63 -5.26 0.68
C LEU A 290 9.96 -6.53 1.47
N SER A 291 10.12 -6.44 2.79
CA SER A 291 10.31 -7.59 3.67
C SER A 291 9.03 -8.43 3.82
N GLU A 292 9.16 -9.64 4.37
CA GLU A 292 8.01 -10.49 4.70
C GLU A 292 7.00 -9.76 5.63
N ALA A 293 7.50 -9.00 6.62
CA ALA A 293 6.66 -8.24 7.55
C ALA A 293 5.91 -7.11 6.83
N GLY A 294 6.58 -6.31 6.00
CA GLY A 294 5.94 -5.25 5.23
C GLY A 294 4.96 -5.80 4.19
N GLN A 295 5.32 -6.88 3.50
CA GLN A 295 4.43 -7.50 2.53
C GLN A 295 3.23 -8.23 3.17
N ALA A 296 3.31 -8.65 4.44
CA ALA A 296 2.16 -9.12 5.19
C ALA A 296 1.12 -8.00 5.38
N ILE A 297 1.57 -6.78 5.71
CA ILE A 297 0.70 -5.59 5.79
C ILE A 297 0.10 -5.26 4.41
N VAL A 298 0.93 -5.24 3.36
CA VAL A 298 0.44 -5.04 1.97
C VAL A 298 -0.66 -6.03 1.62
N GLY A 299 -0.51 -7.30 2.00
CA GLY A 299 -1.42 -8.38 1.65
C GLY A 299 -2.80 -8.32 2.29
N GLU A 300 -3.05 -7.43 3.23
CA GLU A 300 -4.36 -7.23 3.85
C GLU A 300 -5.38 -6.65 2.85
N ASP A 301 -5.01 -5.61 2.10
CA ASP A 301 -5.91 -4.88 1.20
C ASP A 301 -5.41 -4.80 -0.25
N TYR A 302 -4.15 -5.17 -0.51
CA TYR A 302 -3.50 -5.05 -1.82
C TYR A 302 -2.90 -6.38 -2.27
N ILE A 303 -2.30 -6.38 -3.46
CA ILE A 303 -1.61 -7.55 -4.01
C ILE A 303 -0.11 -7.37 -3.77
N THR A 304 0.50 -8.37 -3.12
CA THR A 304 1.94 -8.38 -2.81
C THR A 304 2.80 -8.51 -4.06
N VAL A 305 4.06 -8.08 -3.97
CA VAL A 305 5.05 -8.24 -5.06
C VAL A 305 5.81 -9.57 -5.00
N ASN A 306 5.67 -10.34 -3.92
CA ASN A 306 6.35 -11.62 -3.67
C ASN A 306 5.35 -12.77 -3.73
#